data_a5d99aff29564443399c552f9b5836ee
#
_entry.id   a5d99aff29564443399c552f9b5836ee
#
_cell.length_a   1.000
_cell.length_b   1.000
_cell.length_c   1.000
_cell.angle_alpha   90.00
_cell.angle_beta   90.00
_cell.angle_gamma   90.00
#
_symmetry.space_group_name_H-M   'P 1'
#
loop_
_entity.id
_entity.type
_entity.pdbx_description
1 polymer ?
#
loop_
_entity_poly.entity_id
_entity_poly.type
_entity_poly.pdbx_seq_one_letter_code
_entity_poly.pdbx_strand_id
1 'polypeptide(L)'
;RGFATIRSGEHKNTIDMKYNGVVPITDLGRVYALIGRLDAVNTRARLEAAEAAGVISASGARDLLDAYDLIAEARLENQARQVRTGEKPSNFLAPPDLSDFERSHLRDAFVVVRTMQSAVGQFRGARG
;
A
#
# COMPACT_ATOMS: atom_id res chain seq x y z
N ARG A 1 1.55 5.18 -17.75
CA ARG A 1 2.18 5.85 -17.02
C ARG A 1 2.34 5.14 -15.80
N GLY A 2 3.27 5.37 -15.33
CA GLY A 2 3.74 4.34 -14.60
C GLY A 2 3.77 4.44 -13.16
N PHE A 3 4.66 3.67 -12.67
CA PHE A 3 4.91 3.58 -11.24
C PHE A 3 6.03 4.55 -10.89
N ALA A 4 6.03 5.01 -9.64
CA ALA A 4 7.19 5.67 -9.10
C ALA A 4 8.27 4.62 -8.88
N THR A 5 9.23 4.55 -9.80
CA THR A 5 10.31 3.58 -9.71
C THR A 5 11.59 4.26 -9.23
N ILE A 6 12.51 3.45 -8.72
CA ILE A 6 13.81 3.91 -8.26
C ILE A 6 14.64 4.33 -9.48
N ARG A 7 15.29 5.50 -9.41
CA ARG A 7 15.93 6.10 -10.58
C ARG A 7 17.40 5.71 -10.76
N SER A 8 18.04 5.23 -9.71
CA SER A 8 19.47 4.91 -9.81
C SER A 8 19.84 3.81 -8.85
N GLY A 9 21.04 3.24 -9.05
CA GLY A 9 21.57 2.22 -8.18
C GLY A 9 21.17 0.83 -8.60
N GLU A 10 21.41 -0.11 -7.71
CA GLU A 10 21.19 -1.53 -7.94
C GLU A 10 19.72 -1.84 -8.25
N HIS A 11 18.79 -1.09 -7.64
CA HIS A 11 17.36 -1.34 -7.78
C HIS A 11 16.67 -0.38 -8.74
N LYS A 12 17.45 0.19 -9.66
CA LYS A 12 16.90 1.10 -10.67
C LYS A 12 15.77 0.42 -11.45
N ASN A 13 14.73 1.19 -11.73
CA ASN A 13 13.55 0.75 -12.50
C ASN A 13 12.69 -0.29 -11.77
N THR A 14 12.82 -0.39 -10.46
CA THR A 14 11.96 -1.24 -9.66
C THR A 14 11.10 -0.40 -8.72
N ILE A 15 10.06 -1.03 -8.18
CA ILE A 15 9.17 -0.45 -7.17
C ILE A 15 9.54 -1.06 -5.83
N ASP A 16 9.72 -0.20 -4.83
CA ASP A 16 9.91 -0.69 -3.46
C ASP A 16 8.53 -1.02 -2.87
N MET A 17 8.16 -2.29 -2.89
CA MET A 17 6.84 -2.74 -2.47
C MET A 17 6.62 -2.59 -0.97
N LYS A 18 7.69 -2.52 -0.19
CA LYS A 18 7.55 -2.32 1.26
C LYS A 18 7.35 -0.84 1.58
N TYR A 19 8.30 0.01 1.20
CA TYR A 19 8.27 1.41 1.61
C TYR A 19 7.31 2.26 0.81
N ASN A 20 6.97 1.87 -0.41
CA ASN A 20 6.00 2.60 -1.22
C ASN A 20 4.63 1.93 -1.27
N GLY A 21 4.50 0.74 -0.69
CA GLY A 21 3.24 0.00 -0.73
C GLY A 21 2.72 -0.35 0.66
N VAL A 22 3.33 -1.34 1.30
CA VAL A 22 2.83 -1.86 2.59
C VAL A 22 2.91 -0.81 3.70
N VAL A 23 4.05 -0.15 3.83
CA VAL A 23 4.27 0.83 4.92
C VAL A 23 3.29 1.99 4.87
N PRO A 24 3.02 2.62 3.72
CA PRO A 24 2.03 3.70 3.69
C PRO A 24 0.65 3.29 4.18
N ILE A 25 0.19 2.08 3.87
CA ILE A 25 -1.13 1.61 4.35
C ILE A 25 -1.09 1.35 5.85
N THR A 26 -0.01 0.74 6.33
CA THR A 26 0.19 0.53 7.77
C THR A 26 0.16 1.86 8.52
N ASP A 27 0.82 2.87 7.97
CA ASP A 27 0.84 4.20 8.58
C ASP A 27 -0.54 4.85 8.57
N LEU A 28 -1.29 4.70 7.48
CA LEU A 28 -2.68 5.19 7.43
C LEU A 28 -3.52 4.52 8.51
N GLY A 29 -3.39 3.21 8.69
CA GLY A 29 -4.11 2.50 9.73
C GLY A 29 -3.79 3.05 11.12
N ARG A 30 -2.51 3.34 11.38
CA ARG A 30 -2.10 3.92 12.65
C ARG A 30 -2.71 5.31 12.86
N VAL A 31 -2.70 6.14 11.82
CA VAL A 31 -3.26 7.49 11.90
C VAL A 31 -4.76 7.42 12.19
N TYR A 32 -5.49 6.58 11.49
CA TYR A 32 -6.92 6.41 11.72
C TYR A 32 -7.21 5.91 13.15
N ALA A 33 -6.38 4.99 13.63
CA ALA A 33 -6.55 4.47 15.00
C ALA A 33 -6.34 5.59 16.01
N LEU A 34 -5.37 6.48 15.79
CA LEU A 34 -5.14 7.63 16.66
C LEU A 34 -6.32 8.60 16.60
N ILE A 35 -6.80 8.92 15.41
CA ILE A 35 -7.94 9.84 15.25
C ILE A 35 -9.17 9.30 15.96
N GLY A 36 -9.47 8.01 15.81
CA GLY A 36 -10.65 7.39 16.39
C GLY A 36 -10.47 6.88 17.81
N ARG A 37 -9.25 6.99 18.36
CA ARG A 37 -8.91 6.43 19.69
C ARG A 37 -9.26 4.95 19.75
N LEU A 38 -8.79 4.20 18.74
CA LEU A 38 -9.12 2.79 18.57
C LEU A 38 -8.00 1.92 19.12
N ASP A 39 -8.37 0.77 19.68
CA ASP A 39 -7.42 -0.14 20.34
C ASP A 39 -6.85 -1.21 19.42
N ALA A 40 -7.36 -1.31 18.18
CA ALA A 40 -6.90 -2.33 17.25
C ALA A 40 -5.40 -2.21 17.00
N VAL A 41 -4.71 -3.34 16.84
CA VAL A 41 -3.25 -3.36 16.80
C VAL A 41 -2.64 -3.76 15.46
N ASN A 42 -3.42 -4.31 14.53
CA ASN A 42 -2.87 -4.64 13.20
C ASN A 42 -3.59 -3.84 12.13
N THR A 43 -2.97 -3.76 10.95
CA THR A 43 -3.46 -2.89 9.88
C THR A 43 -4.90 -3.18 9.49
N ARG A 44 -5.23 -4.45 9.23
CA ARG A 44 -6.59 -4.81 8.84
C ARG A 44 -7.59 -4.44 9.92
N ALA A 45 -7.31 -4.82 11.15
CA ALA A 45 -8.21 -4.54 12.27
C ALA A 45 -8.38 -3.03 12.48
N ARG A 46 -7.31 -2.26 12.30
CA ARG A 46 -7.38 -0.80 12.43
C ARG A 46 -8.27 -0.18 11.36
N LEU A 47 -8.15 -0.64 10.12
CA LEU A 47 -8.99 -0.12 9.02
C LEU A 47 -10.44 -0.50 9.23
N GLU A 48 -10.72 -1.72 9.65
CA GLU A 48 -12.09 -2.17 9.95
C GLU A 48 -12.69 -1.40 11.12
N ALA A 49 -11.91 -1.20 12.17
CA ALA A 49 -12.36 -0.43 13.33
C ALA A 49 -12.59 1.04 12.97
N ALA A 50 -11.75 1.60 12.10
CA ALA A 50 -11.91 2.98 11.65
C ALA A 50 -13.20 3.16 10.85
N GLU A 51 -13.55 2.18 10.02
CA GLU A 51 -14.82 2.20 9.30
C GLU A 51 -15.99 2.14 10.29
N ALA A 52 -15.94 1.19 11.22
CA ALA A 52 -17.01 1.02 12.22
C ALA A 52 -17.22 2.28 13.05
N ALA A 53 -16.14 3.00 13.35
CA ALA A 53 -16.18 4.22 14.14
C ALA A 53 -16.51 5.47 13.31
N GLY A 54 -16.67 5.33 12.00
CA GLY A 54 -16.98 6.47 11.13
C GLY A 54 -15.79 7.37 10.85
N VAL A 55 -14.56 6.94 11.16
CA VAL A 55 -13.35 7.72 10.88
C VAL A 55 -13.09 7.79 9.39
N ILE A 56 -13.34 6.68 8.70
CA ILE A 56 -13.27 6.64 7.23
C ILE A 56 -14.57 6.06 6.69
N SER A 57 -14.87 6.36 5.43
CA SER A 57 -16.07 5.85 4.78
C SER A 57 -15.96 4.34 4.52
N ALA A 58 -17.10 3.69 4.34
CA ALA A 58 -17.13 2.27 4.01
C ALA A 58 -16.38 1.99 2.70
N SER A 59 -16.55 2.85 1.69
CA SER A 59 -15.87 2.66 0.42
C SER A 59 -14.36 2.90 0.55
N GLY A 60 -13.96 3.90 1.33
CA GLY A 60 -12.54 4.16 1.57
C GLY A 60 -11.85 3.00 2.28
N ALA A 61 -12.51 2.44 3.29
CA ALA A 61 -11.98 1.29 4.01
C ALA A 61 -11.84 0.09 3.08
N ARG A 62 -12.86 -0.18 2.27
CA ARG A 62 -12.83 -1.30 1.33
C ARG A 62 -11.71 -1.14 0.33
N ASP A 63 -11.56 0.06 -0.24
CA ASP A 63 -10.53 0.32 -1.22
C ASP A 63 -9.14 0.15 -0.63
N LEU A 64 -8.92 0.63 0.60
CA LEU A 64 -7.63 0.45 1.26
C LEU A 64 -7.34 -1.00 1.60
N LEU A 65 -8.34 -1.75 2.05
CA LEU A 65 -8.15 -3.17 2.35
C LEU A 65 -7.83 -3.95 1.08
N ASP A 66 -8.53 -3.67 -0.02
CA ASP A 66 -8.26 -4.31 -1.30
C ASP A 66 -6.86 -3.96 -1.80
N ALA A 67 -6.47 -2.70 -1.68
CA ALA A 67 -5.13 -2.26 -2.08
C ALA A 67 -4.06 -2.95 -1.23
N TYR A 68 -4.29 -3.05 0.06
CA TYR A 68 -3.37 -3.70 0.98
C TYR A 68 -3.17 -5.17 0.61
N ASP A 69 -4.26 -5.89 0.36
CA ASP A 69 -4.19 -7.29 -0.02
C ASP A 69 -3.47 -7.48 -1.35
N LEU A 70 -3.77 -6.65 -2.32
CA LEU A 70 -3.16 -6.75 -3.65
C LEU A 70 -1.66 -6.46 -3.60
N ILE A 71 -1.27 -5.42 -2.89
CA ILE A 71 0.15 -5.05 -2.77
C ILE A 71 0.92 -6.13 -2.00
N ALA A 72 0.35 -6.62 -0.91
CA ALA A 72 0.99 -7.68 -0.13
C ALA A 72 1.14 -8.96 -0.94
N GLU A 73 0.12 -9.33 -1.71
CA GLU A 73 0.16 -10.51 -2.56
C GLU A 73 1.20 -10.37 -3.66
N ALA A 74 1.24 -9.22 -4.33
CA ALA A 74 2.22 -8.96 -5.38
C ALA A 74 3.65 -9.03 -4.83
N ARG A 75 3.87 -8.51 -3.62
CA ARG A 75 5.15 -8.57 -2.94
C ARG A 75 5.58 -10.01 -2.69
N LEU A 76 4.66 -10.83 -2.16
CA LEU A 76 4.97 -12.23 -1.86
C LEU A 76 5.21 -13.04 -3.13
N GLU A 77 4.43 -12.81 -4.17
CA GLU A 77 4.62 -13.49 -5.46
C GLU A 77 5.98 -13.15 -6.07
N ASN A 78 6.38 -11.88 -5.95
CA ASN A 78 7.67 -11.45 -6.44
C ASN A 78 8.80 -12.17 -5.69
N GLN A 79 8.69 -12.27 -4.37
CA GLN A 79 9.68 -12.94 -3.55
C GLN A 79 9.73 -14.44 -3.87
N ALA A 80 8.58 -15.07 -4.09
CA ALA A 80 8.53 -16.48 -4.48
C ALA A 80 9.23 -16.70 -5.83
N ARG A 81 9.01 -15.81 -6.79
CA ARG A 81 9.67 -15.90 -8.09
C ARG A 81 11.18 -15.76 -7.95
N GLN A 82 11.62 -14.81 -7.12
CA GLN A 82 13.06 -14.63 -6.87
C GLN A 82 13.69 -15.88 -6.30
N VAL A 83 13.03 -16.50 -5.34
CA VAL A 83 13.53 -17.77 -4.77
C VAL A 83 13.63 -18.86 -5.83
N ARG A 84 12.58 -18.99 -6.67
CA ARG A 84 12.59 -20.01 -7.73
C ARG A 84 13.70 -19.82 -8.74
N THR A 85 14.11 -18.58 -9.00
CA THR A 85 15.18 -18.28 -9.96
C THR A 85 16.54 -18.15 -9.32
N GLY A 86 16.67 -18.49 -8.03
CA GLY A 86 17.94 -18.45 -7.33
C GLY A 86 18.36 -17.08 -6.83
N GLU A 87 17.48 -16.10 -6.89
CA GLU A 87 17.75 -14.77 -6.40
C GLU A 87 17.39 -14.66 -4.92
N LYS A 88 18.07 -13.75 -4.23
CA LYS A 88 17.73 -13.44 -2.85
C LYS A 88 16.40 -12.68 -2.81
N PRO A 89 15.45 -13.10 -1.96
CA PRO A 89 14.17 -12.39 -1.87
C PRO A 89 14.38 -10.94 -1.46
N SER A 90 13.62 -10.04 -2.11
CA SER A 90 13.67 -8.62 -1.81
C SER A 90 12.30 -8.00 -1.97
N ASN A 91 12.19 -6.72 -1.59
CA ASN A 91 10.95 -5.95 -1.72
C ASN A 91 10.85 -5.22 -3.06
N PHE A 92 11.81 -5.42 -3.96
CA PHE A 92 11.91 -4.65 -5.20
C PHE A 92 11.30 -5.44 -6.35
N LEU A 93 10.28 -4.86 -6.96
CA LEU A 93 9.51 -5.48 -8.05
C LEU A 93 9.76 -4.71 -9.35
N ALA A 94 10.14 -5.43 -10.41
CA ALA A 94 10.29 -4.85 -11.73
C ALA A 94 8.94 -4.92 -12.45
N PRO A 95 8.36 -3.78 -12.86
CA PRO A 95 7.06 -3.80 -13.54
C PRO A 95 6.96 -4.73 -14.74
N PRO A 96 8.01 -4.90 -15.58
CA PRO A 96 7.92 -5.84 -16.68
C PRO A 96 7.69 -7.30 -16.29
N ASP A 97 7.95 -7.65 -15.01
CA ASP A 97 7.69 -9.01 -14.52
C ASP A 97 6.21 -9.29 -14.30
N LEU A 98 5.38 -8.24 -14.38
CA LEU A 98 3.93 -8.36 -14.23
C LEU A 98 3.26 -8.41 -15.59
N SER A 99 2.10 -9.08 -15.67
CA SER A 99 1.25 -8.99 -16.84
C SER A 99 0.63 -7.59 -16.92
N ASP A 100 0.07 -7.25 -18.09
CA ASP A 100 -0.63 -5.97 -18.24
C ASP A 100 -1.76 -5.81 -17.23
N PHE A 101 -2.49 -6.90 -17.01
CA PHE A 101 -3.60 -6.93 -16.07
C PHE A 101 -3.11 -6.65 -14.63
N GLU A 102 -2.06 -7.34 -14.23
CA GLU A 102 -1.47 -7.16 -12.91
C GLU A 102 -0.93 -5.74 -12.71
N ARG A 103 -0.25 -5.19 -13.74
CA ARG A 103 0.25 -3.82 -13.67
C ARG A 103 -0.86 -2.81 -13.49
N SER A 104 -1.96 -2.99 -14.22
CA SER A 104 -3.11 -2.10 -14.12
C SER A 104 -3.70 -2.11 -12.72
N HIS A 105 -3.90 -3.29 -12.17
CA HIS A 105 -4.45 -3.42 -10.81
C HIS A 105 -3.52 -2.84 -9.76
N LEU A 106 -2.23 -3.08 -9.90
CA LEU A 106 -1.25 -2.56 -8.95
C LEU A 106 -1.20 -1.02 -9.01
N ARG A 107 -1.28 -0.44 -10.22
CA ARG A 107 -1.34 1.02 -10.36
C ARG A 107 -2.57 1.58 -9.65
N ASP A 108 -3.72 0.91 -9.81
CA ASP A 108 -4.95 1.34 -9.15
C ASP A 108 -4.78 1.30 -7.63
N ALA A 109 -4.14 0.26 -7.11
CA ALA A 109 -3.89 0.16 -5.68
C ALA A 109 -3.03 1.32 -5.16
N PHE A 110 -1.99 1.69 -5.89
CA PHE A 110 -1.15 2.83 -5.49
C PHE A 110 -1.90 4.15 -5.58
N VAL A 111 -2.82 4.29 -6.53
CA VAL A 111 -3.68 5.48 -6.61
C VAL A 111 -4.55 5.59 -5.37
N VAL A 112 -5.14 4.48 -4.93
CA VAL A 112 -5.95 4.46 -3.70
C VAL A 112 -5.12 4.94 -2.51
N VAL A 113 -3.90 4.41 -2.36
CA VAL A 113 -3.02 4.80 -1.25
C VAL A 113 -2.74 6.30 -1.27
N ARG A 114 -2.35 6.85 -2.43
CA ARG A 114 -2.07 8.27 -2.55
C ARG A 114 -3.30 9.13 -2.27
N THR A 115 -4.46 8.70 -2.74
CA THR A 115 -5.71 9.42 -2.51
C THR A 115 -6.01 9.50 -1.02
N MET A 116 -5.87 8.39 -0.32
CA MET A 116 -6.16 8.36 1.11
C MET A 116 -5.11 9.13 1.92
N GLN A 117 -3.84 9.08 1.51
CA GLN A 117 -2.79 9.89 2.14
C GLN A 117 -3.09 11.38 1.98
N SER A 118 -3.52 11.78 0.80
CA SER A 118 -3.87 13.17 0.51
C SER A 118 -5.04 13.64 1.38
N ALA A 119 -6.06 12.79 1.54
CA ALA A 119 -7.23 13.11 2.36
C ALA A 119 -6.83 13.31 3.83
N VAL A 120 -5.95 12.45 4.35
CA VAL A 120 -5.45 12.58 5.71
C VAL A 120 -4.60 13.85 5.86
N GLY A 121 -3.78 14.13 4.86
CA GLY A 121 -2.96 15.35 4.86
C GLY A 121 -3.81 16.60 4.91
N GLN A 122 -4.89 16.64 4.15
CA GLN A 122 -5.82 17.77 4.17
C GLN A 122 -6.50 17.91 5.52
N PHE A 123 -6.92 16.80 6.11
CA PHE A 123 -7.54 16.80 7.44
C PHE A 123 -6.57 17.36 8.48
N ARG A 124 -5.32 16.93 8.44
CA ARG A 124 -4.31 17.40 9.38
C ARG A 124 -3.98 18.88 9.16
N GLY A 125 -3.94 19.29 7.91
CA GLY A 125 -3.71 20.70 7.56
C GLY A 125 -4.84 21.59 8.05
N ALA A 126 -6.09 21.12 7.94
CA ALA A 126 -7.24 21.89 8.40
C ALA A 126 -7.23 22.06 9.92
N ARG A 127 -6.67 21.11 10.65
CA ARG A 127 -6.60 21.17 12.11
C ARG A 127 -5.37 21.92 12.61
N GLY A 128 -4.35 21.91 11.80
CA GLY A 128 -3.10 22.52 12.15
C GLY A 128 -3.05 23.94 11.74
#